data_56316fd5873e095a942aa2255794873e
#
_entry.id   56316fd5873e095a942aa2255794873e
#
_cell.length_a   1.000
_cell.length_b   1.000
_cell.length_c   1.000
_cell.angle_alpha   90.00
_cell.angle_beta   90.00
_cell.angle_gamma   90.00
#
_symmetry.space_group_name_H-M   'P 1'
#
loop_
_entity.id
_entity.type
_entity.pdbx_description
1 polymer ?
#
loop_
_entity_poly.entity_id
_entity_poly.type
_entity_poly.pdbx_seq_one_letter_code
_entity_poly.pdbx_strand_id
1 'polypeptide(L)'
;MVEPILKTEEQAVLALRALYRRYGYTPYKMSQFESYDLYVRNKDFLVSDKIITFSGDSGRLLALKPDVTLSIVKNAPEGPGEIQKVYYNENVYRDYREILQTGLECVGDVGSYEIAEVVTLAVRSLEALGGNFVLNISHMGLMAAALEASGLSAEEKRRAADCLRQKSSHELFSLCRGNPAAWERLGTLISSRGSGDDVLPALGKVLTSPREQEALEELRELWGLLKDCGCESHVCLDFSVANSLRYYSGVVFRGYLEGIPERILSGGQYDSLAKKMGRQCRAIGFAVYLDLLQERQSQEASLDVDTLILHDGTVDVSVLTAAAQEAAKEGSVLVSRTIPRDRGFRRLVEFKDGRRKS
;
A
#
# COMPACT_ATOMS: atom_id res chain seq x y z
N MET A 1 5.56 28.90 -11.84
CA MET A 1 5.49 27.43 -11.99
C MET A 1 6.70 26.88 -11.25
N VAL A 2 6.49 26.06 -10.24
CA VAL A 2 7.60 25.31 -9.62
C VAL A 2 7.93 24.20 -10.60
N GLU A 3 9.09 24.28 -11.25
CA GLU A 3 9.60 23.16 -12.04
C GLU A 3 9.58 21.87 -11.22
N PRO A 4 9.44 20.70 -11.85
CA PRO A 4 9.42 19.41 -11.14
C PRO A 4 10.83 19.06 -10.65
N ILE A 5 11.31 19.82 -9.66
CA ILE A 5 12.53 19.49 -8.92
C ILE A 5 12.31 18.24 -8.07
N LEU A 6 11.04 18.00 -7.70
CA LEU A 6 10.66 16.88 -6.85
C LEU A 6 10.53 15.59 -7.67
N LYS A 7 11.14 14.53 -7.18
CA LYS A 7 10.92 13.18 -7.69
C LYS A 7 9.45 12.77 -7.50
N THR A 8 8.99 11.79 -8.25
CA THR A 8 7.59 11.32 -8.18
C THR A 8 7.21 10.86 -6.80
N GLU A 9 8.09 10.13 -6.12
CA GLU A 9 7.85 9.70 -4.74
C GLU A 9 7.76 10.87 -3.76
N GLU A 10 8.53 11.95 -3.97
CA GLU A 10 8.47 13.15 -3.12
C GLU A 10 7.15 13.91 -3.34
N GLN A 11 6.72 14.02 -4.60
CA GLN A 11 5.41 14.60 -4.94
C GLN A 11 4.27 13.78 -4.33
N ALA A 12 4.34 12.45 -4.44
CA ALA A 12 3.38 11.55 -3.83
C ALA A 12 3.33 11.71 -2.30
N VAL A 13 4.48 11.77 -1.62
CA VAL A 13 4.55 12.03 -0.17
C VAL A 13 3.85 13.32 0.20
N LEU A 14 4.08 14.40 -0.54
CA LEU A 14 3.47 15.70 -0.25
C LEU A 14 1.95 15.68 -0.48
N ALA A 15 1.49 15.06 -1.56
CA ALA A 15 0.07 14.91 -1.88
C ALA A 15 -0.67 14.08 -0.82
N LEU A 16 -0.11 12.91 -0.46
CA LEU A 16 -0.69 12.02 0.55
C LEU A 16 -0.71 12.67 1.94
N ARG A 17 0.37 13.34 2.33
CA ARG A 17 0.42 14.11 3.59
C ARG A 17 -0.65 15.20 3.64
N ALA A 18 -0.83 15.95 2.54
CA ALA A 18 -1.86 16.97 2.47
C ALA A 18 -3.27 16.37 2.57
N LEU A 19 -3.50 15.21 1.93
CA LEU A 19 -4.75 14.46 2.02
C LEU A 19 -5.05 14.06 3.47
N TYR A 20 -4.13 13.34 4.13
CA TYR A 20 -4.36 12.79 5.48
C TYR A 20 -4.57 13.89 6.53
N ARG A 21 -3.85 15.00 6.42
CA ARG A 21 -4.03 16.15 7.33
C ARG A 21 -5.41 16.78 7.21
N ARG A 22 -6.05 16.78 6.05
CA ARG A 22 -7.44 17.28 5.88
C ARG A 22 -8.46 16.46 6.65
N TYR A 23 -8.16 15.19 6.92
CA TYR A 23 -8.99 14.27 7.71
C TYR A 23 -8.57 14.20 9.18
N GLY A 24 -7.70 15.12 9.64
CA GLY A 24 -7.31 15.23 11.04
C GLY A 24 -6.22 14.25 11.49
N TYR A 25 -5.59 13.52 10.55
CA TYR A 25 -4.46 12.67 10.90
C TYR A 25 -3.23 13.51 11.22
N THR A 26 -2.52 13.13 12.29
CA THR A 26 -1.30 13.80 12.76
C THR A 26 -0.05 13.01 12.38
N PRO A 27 1.11 13.66 12.19
CA PRO A 27 2.32 12.96 11.81
C PRO A 27 2.83 12.07 12.96
N TYR A 28 3.15 10.82 12.64
CA TYR A 28 3.83 9.90 13.53
C TYR A 28 5.26 9.68 13.03
N LYS A 29 6.22 9.83 13.93
CA LYS A 29 7.62 9.57 13.64
C LYS A 29 8.13 8.48 14.56
N MET A 30 8.72 7.46 13.98
CA MET A 30 9.28 6.32 14.66
C MET A 30 10.82 6.37 14.64
N SER A 31 11.47 5.79 15.64
CA SER A 31 12.90 5.49 15.57
C SER A 31 13.20 4.52 14.42
N GLN A 32 14.40 4.61 13.83
CA GLN A 32 14.83 3.66 12.78
C GLN A 32 15.04 2.26 13.34
N PHE A 33 15.21 2.12 14.63
CA PHE A 33 15.43 0.84 15.31
C PHE A 33 14.59 0.76 16.59
N GLU A 34 14.23 -0.46 16.93
CA GLU A 34 13.41 -0.81 18.09
C GLU A 34 13.98 -2.08 18.73
N SER A 35 13.53 -2.42 19.93
CA SER A 35 13.90 -3.69 20.56
C SER A 35 13.49 -4.89 19.70
N TYR A 36 14.41 -5.81 19.43
CA TYR A 36 14.15 -7.05 18.68
C TYR A 36 13.03 -7.89 19.30
N ASP A 37 12.88 -7.84 20.65
CA ASP A 37 11.83 -8.56 21.36
C ASP A 37 10.41 -8.19 20.91
N LEU A 38 10.17 -6.92 20.51
CA LEU A 38 8.88 -6.49 19.99
C LEU A 38 8.51 -7.31 18.75
N TYR A 39 9.45 -7.50 17.86
CA TYR A 39 9.22 -8.19 16.59
C TYR A 39 9.14 -9.71 16.77
N VAL A 40 9.99 -10.29 17.58
CA VAL A 40 9.97 -11.74 17.86
C VAL A 40 8.64 -12.20 18.47
N ARG A 41 8.14 -11.45 19.45
CA ARG A 41 6.85 -11.76 20.09
C ARG A 41 5.68 -11.65 19.13
N ASN A 42 5.82 -10.85 18.08
CA ASN A 42 4.77 -10.55 17.11
C ASN A 42 5.12 -10.99 15.67
N LYS A 43 6.04 -11.95 15.51
CA LYS A 43 6.53 -12.40 14.21
C LYS A 43 5.44 -12.85 13.24
N ASP A 44 4.35 -13.42 13.75
CA ASP A 44 3.20 -13.87 12.95
C ASP A 44 2.48 -12.72 12.23
N PHE A 45 2.73 -11.47 12.63
CA PHE A 45 2.16 -10.26 12.06
C PHE A 45 3.15 -9.51 11.15
N LEU A 46 4.37 -9.99 11.01
CA LEU A 46 5.33 -9.41 10.09
C LEU A 46 5.16 -10.01 8.69
N VAL A 47 5.36 -9.19 7.68
CA VAL A 47 5.33 -9.61 6.27
C VAL A 47 6.52 -10.53 5.95
N SER A 48 7.65 -10.31 6.62
CA SER A 48 8.87 -11.13 6.51
C SER A 48 9.44 -11.39 7.90
N ASP A 49 9.99 -12.58 8.12
CA ASP A 49 10.72 -12.98 9.33
C ASP A 49 12.22 -12.68 9.25
N LYS A 50 12.69 -12.16 8.09
CA LYS A 50 14.09 -11.73 7.91
C LYS A 50 14.27 -10.32 8.46
N ILE A 51 14.63 -10.25 9.74
CA ILE A 51 14.83 -9.00 10.47
C ILE A 51 16.34 -8.72 10.57
N ILE A 52 16.73 -7.50 10.22
CA ILE A 52 18.12 -7.04 10.39
C ILE A 52 18.31 -6.63 11.84
N THR A 53 19.26 -7.29 12.53
CA THR A 53 19.52 -7.06 13.95
C THR A 53 20.97 -6.64 14.19
N PHE A 54 21.20 -5.91 15.29
CA PHE A 54 22.51 -5.48 15.75
C PHE A 54 22.53 -5.33 17.27
N SER A 55 23.72 -5.39 17.86
CA SER A 55 23.90 -5.21 19.30
C SER A 55 23.91 -3.73 19.67
N GLY A 56 23.03 -3.31 20.60
CA GLY A 56 23.04 -2.00 21.20
C GLY A 56 24.03 -1.87 22.37
N ASP A 57 24.19 -0.66 22.88
CA ASP A 57 25.20 -0.31 23.91
C ASP A 57 25.13 -1.12 25.20
N SER A 58 23.98 -1.65 25.58
CA SER A 58 23.78 -2.42 26.81
C SER A 58 23.74 -3.94 26.58
N GLY A 59 24.22 -4.43 25.44
CA GLY A 59 24.10 -5.85 25.04
C GLY A 59 22.67 -6.26 24.65
N ARG A 60 21.74 -5.33 24.58
CA ARG A 60 20.37 -5.57 24.09
C ARG A 60 20.38 -5.70 22.57
N LEU A 61 19.65 -6.68 22.07
CA LEU A 61 19.48 -6.85 20.63
C LEU A 61 18.46 -5.85 20.12
N LEU A 62 18.88 -5.01 19.18
CA LEU A 62 18.05 -4.06 18.45
C LEU A 62 17.81 -4.58 17.04
N ALA A 63 16.76 -4.09 16.40
CA ALA A 63 16.41 -4.40 15.02
C ALA A 63 16.12 -3.13 14.24
N LEU A 64 16.52 -3.07 12.97
CA LEU A 64 15.97 -2.11 12.03
C LEU A 64 14.48 -2.39 11.86
N LYS A 65 13.65 -1.34 11.88
CA LYS A 65 12.18 -1.48 11.84
C LYS A 65 11.71 -2.18 10.57
N PRO A 66 11.13 -3.39 10.66
CA PRO A 66 10.51 -4.06 9.52
C PRO A 66 9.06 -3.62 9.30
N ASP A 67 8.48 -2.91 10.28
CA ASP A 67 7.07 -2.53 10.32
C ASP A 67 6.86 -1.28 11.18
N VAL A 68 5.89 -0.45 10.81
CA VAL A 68 5.51 0.77 11.56
C VAL A 68 4.31 0.51 12.45
N THR A 69 3.37 -0.33 12.03
CA THR A 69 2.09 -0.60 12.69
C THR A 69 2.28 -1.14 14.11
N LEU A 70 3.24 -2.07 14.31
CA LEU A 70 3.55 -2.63 15.64
C LEU A 70 3.93 -1.55 16.65
N SER A 71 4.70 -0.54 16.24
CA SER A 71 5.10 0.57 17.13
C SER A 71 3.92 1.49 17.47
N ILE A 72 3.01 1.70 16.52
CA ILE A 72 1.80 2.52 16.75
C ILE A 72 0.86 1.79 17.71
N VAL A 73 0.57 0.51 17.47
CA VAL A 73 -0.31 -0.30 18.34
C VAL A 73 0.24 -0.43 19.76
N LYS A 74 1.55 -0.54 19.92
CA LYS A 74 2.21 -0.58 21.23
C LYS A 74 1.82 0.60 22.11
N ASN A 75 1.60 1.77 21.51
CA ASN A 75 1.29 3.03 22.19
C ASN A 75 -0.16 3.47 21.99
N ALA A 76 -1.04 2.56 21.55
CA ALA A 76 -2.43 2.88 21.27
C ALA A 76 -3.22 3.27 22.52
N PRO A 77 -4.17 4.22 22.44
CA PRO A 77 -5.10 4.54 23.51
C PRO A 77 -6.07 3.38 23.76
N GLU A 78 -6.59 3.27 24.98
CA GLU A 78 -7.49 2.18 25.41
C GLU A 78 -8.81 2.67 26.03
N GLY A 79 -9.00 3.98 26.12
CA GLY A 79 -10.21 4.58 26.70
C GLY A 79 -11.41 4.57 25.73
N PRO A 80 -12.65 4.46 26.26
CA PRO A 80 -13.86 4.66 25.45
C PRO A 80 -13.86 6.03 24.76
N GLY A 81 -14.12 6.05 23.44
CA GLY A 81 -14.10 7.26 22.62
C GLY A 81 -12.70 7.79 22.28
N GLU A 82 -11.65 7.15 22.78
CA GLU A 82 -10.27 7.54 22.45
C GLU A 82 -9.86 6.92 21.12
N ILE A 83 -9.54 7.77 20.13
CA ILE A 83 -9.08 7.36 18.81
C ILE A 83 -7.79 8.11 18.48
N GLN A 84 -6.77 7.36 18.08
CA GLN A 84 -5.52 7.89 17.56
C GLN A 84 -5.54 7.78 16.04
N LYS A 85 -5.50 8.92 15.34
CA LYS A 85 -5.39 9.04 13.89
C LYS A 85 -4.01 9.56 13.53
N VAL A 86 -3.16 8.73 12.95
CA VAL A 86 -1.78 9.10 12.61
C VAL A 86 -1.44 8.71 11.17
N TYR A 87 -0.57 9.49 10.54
CA TYR A 87 0.08 9.13 9.29
C TYR A 87 1.60 9.14 9.45
N TYR A 88 2.28 8.36 8.62
CA TYR A 88 3.73 8.28 8.63
C TYR A 88 4.31 8.31 7.21
N ASN A 89 5.59 8.68 7.13
CA ASN A 89 6.42 8.55 5.95
C ASN A 89 7.77 8.01 6.41
N GLU A 90 7.98 6.72 6.28
CA GLU A 90 9.06 6.00 6.94
C GLU A 90 9.66 4.93 6.04
N ASN A 91 10.97 4.74 6.14
CA ASN A 91 11.63 3.58 5.57
C ASN A 91 11.48 2.40 6.50
N VAL A 92 11.07 1.26 5.93
CA VAL A 92 11.08 -0.05 6.61
C VAL A 92 12.09 -0.98 5.93
N TYR A 93 12.61 -1.92 6.69
CA TYR A 93 13.69 -2.81 6.25
C TYR A 93 13.20 -4.25 6.26
N ARG A 94 12.98 -4.82 5.05
CA ARG A 94 12.48 -6.19 4.86
C ARG A 94 13.31 -6.89 3.80
N ASP A 95 13.61 -8.16 4.01
CA ASP A 95 14.35 -8.97 3.04
C ASP A 95 15.64 -8.30 2.55
N TYR A 96 16.35 -7.59 3.48
CA TYR A 96 17.56 -6.80 3.20
C TYR A 96 17.36 -5.64 2.21
N ARG A 97 16.12 -5.17 2.06
CA ARG A 97 15.78 -4.00 1.26
C ARG A 97 15.22 -2.89 2.15
N GLU A 98 15.51 -1.66 1.77
CA GLU A 98 14.87 -0.47 2.28
C GLU A 98 13.66 -0.16 1.41
N ILE A 99 12.50 0.01 2.02
CA ILE A 99 11.22 0.24 1.35
C ILE A 99 10.63 1.52 1.90
N LEU A 100 10.46 2.53 1.04
CA LEU A 100 9.82 3.78 1.43
C LEU A 100 8.30 3.60 1.46
N GLN A 101 7.71 3.83 2.62
CA GLN A 101 6.26 3.72 2.84
C GLN A 101 5.67 5.03 3.35
N THR A 102 4.55 5.41 2.77
CA THR A 102 3.65 6.39 3.37
C THR A 102 2.36 5.67 3.74
N GLY A 103 1.90 5.84 4.96
CA GLY A 103 0.68 5.17 5.41
C GLY A 103 -0.04 5.94 6.49
N LEU A 104 -1.20 5.44 6.86
CA LEU A 104 -1.97 5.93 7.98
C LEU A 104 -2.52 4.79 8.82
N GLU A 105 -2.73 5.09 10.11
CA GLU A 105 -3.31 4.16 11.07
C GLU A 105 -4.36 4.89 11.92
N CYS A 106 -5.50 4.23 12.12
CA CYS A 106 -6.57 4.62 13.01
C CYS A 106 -6.72 3.53 14.07
N VAL A 107 -6.43 3.85 15.33
CA VAL A 107 -6.34 2.89 16.42
C VAL A 107 -7.08 3.43 17.64
N GLY A 108 -7.84 2.60 18.34
CA GLY A 108 -8.62 2.99 19.51
C GLY A 108 -10.05 2.46 19.45
N ASP A 109 -11.02 3.29 19.78
CA ASP A 109 -12.46 2.99 19.70
C ASP A 109 -12.98 3.15 18.27
N VAL A 110 -12.48 2.28 17.36
CA VAL A 110 -12.76 2.32 15.92
C VAL A 110 -14.11 1.70 15.61
N GLY A 111 -15.02 2.46 15.01
CA GLY A 111 -16.34 2.04 14.55
C GLY A 111 -16.45 1.93 13.02
N SER A 112 -17.69 1.77 12.53
CA SER A 112 -17.99 1.69 11.09
C SER A 112 -17.55 2.94 10.33
N TYR A 113 -17.67 4.12 10.95
CA TYR A 113 -17.26 5.38 10.34
C TYR A 113 -15.74 5.41 10.07
N GLU A 114 -14.92 5.07 11.06
CA GLU A 114 -13.46 5.07 10.91
C GLU A 114 -13.00 4.03 9.88
N ILE A 115 -13.67 2.88 9.83
CA ILE A 115 -13.41 1.86 8.80
C ILE A 115 -13.69 2.43 7.41
N ALA A 116 -14.86 3.04 7.21
CA ALA A 116 -15.23 3.65 5.94
C ALA A 116 -14.32 4.83 5.56
N GLU A 117 -13.95 5.68 6.53
CA GLU A 117 -13.02 6.79 6.33
C GLU A 117 -11.65 6.28 5.83
N VAL A 118 -11.08 5.26 6.49
CA VAL A 118 -9.77 4.70 6.11
C VAL A 118 -9.83 4.06 4.72
N VAL A 119 -10.89 3.32 4.39
CA VAL A 119 -11.04 2.73 3.05
C VAL A 119 -11.24 3.82 1.98
N THR A 120 -12.03 4.87 2.28
CA THR A 120 -12.16 6.04 1.40
C THR A 120 -10.81 6.73 1.20
N LEU A 121 -10.02 6.90 2.25
CA LEU A 121 -8.68 7.48 2.16
C LEU A 121 -7.72 6.59 1.36
N ALA A 122 -7.89 5.27 1.38
CA ALA A 122 -7.12 4.38 0.50
C ALA A 122 -7.46 4.62 -0.98
N VAL A 123 -8.76 4.77 -1.34
CA VAL A 123 -9.19 5.15 -2.70
C VAL A 123 -8.60 6.51 -3.10
N ARG A 124 -8.78 7.53 -2.25
CA ARG A 124 -8.26 8.89 -2.51
C ARG A 124 -6.73 8.94 -2.58
N SER A 125 -6.05 8.05 -1.88
CA SER A 125 -4.58 7.94 -1.99
C SER A 125 -4.16 7.43 -3.36
N LEU A 126 -4.83 6.40 -3.89
CA LEU A 126 -4.58 5.90 -5.24
C LEU A 126 -4.91 6.95 -6.31
N GLU A 127 -6.01 7.68 -6.14
CA GLU A 127 -6.38 8.80 -7.01
C GLU A 127 -5.29 9.90 -7.02
N ALA A 128 -4.73 10.23 -5.86
CA ALA A 128 -3.66 11.23 -5.73
C ALA A 128 -2.34 10.80 -6.38
N LEU A 129 -2.10 9.49 -6.54
CA LEU A 129 -0.94 8.97 -7.29
C LEU A 129 -1.13 9.06 -8.81
N GLY A 130 -2.36 9.26 -9.28
CA GLY A 130 -2.72 9.42 -10.70
C GLY A 130 -2.74 8.12 -11.50
N GLY A 131 -3.35 8.18 -12.70
CA GLY A 131 -3.56 7.03 -13.59
C GLY A 131 -4.79 6.20 -13.24
N ASN A 132 -5.00 5.11 -13.97
CA ASN A 132 -6.09 4.18 -13.70
C ASN A 132 -5.72 3.27 -12.52
N PHE A 133 -6.65 3.05 -11.63
CA PHE A 133 -6.41 2.23 -10.45
C PHE A 133 -7.66 1.44 -10.03
N VAL A 134 -7.46 0.44 -9.18
CA VAL A 134 -8.54 -0.31 -8.54
C VAL A 134 -8.14 -0.65 -7.10
N LEU A 135 -9.09 -0.53 -6.18
CA LEU A 135 -8.99 -1.02 -4.81
C LEU A 135 -9.81 -2.31 -4.69
N ASN A 136 -9.13 -3.44 -4.55
CA ASN A 136 -9.78 -4.72 -4.29
C ASN A 136 -10.02 -4.86 -2.78
N ILE A 137 -11.26 -5.17 -2.39
CA ILE A 137 -11.68 -5.32 -0.99
C ILE A 137 -12.14 -6.76 -0.75
N SER A 138 -11.77 -7.32 0.39
CA SER A 138 -12.25 -8.57 0.96
C SER A 138 -12.62 -8.39 2.43
N HIS A 139 -13.24 -9.43 3.03
CA HIS A 139 -13.58 -9.44 4.45
C HIS A 139 -13.17 -10.76 5.10
N MET A 140 -12.17 -10.68 6.00
CA MET A 140 -11.59 -11.88 6.61
C MET A 140 -12.54 -12.58 7.56
N GLY A 141 -13.37 -11.83 8.28
CA GLY A 141 -14.43 -12.38 9.13
C GLY A 141 -15.46 -13.20 8.34
N LEU A 142 -15.86 -12.71 7.15
CA LEU A 142 -16.78 -13.43 6.27
C LEU A 142 -16.16 -14.73 5.75
N MET A 143 -14.90 -14.68 5.33
CA MET A 143 -14.18 -15.87 4.88
C MET A 143 -14.04 -16.91 6.01
N ALA A 144 -13.71 -16.47 7.21
CA ALA A 144 -13.59 -17.33 8.38
C ALA A 144 -14.96 -17.95 8.75
N ALA A 145 -16.04 -17.15 8.75
CA ALA A 145 -17.39 -17.62 9.02
C ALA A 145 -17.86 -18.68 7.98
N ALA A 146 -17.58 -18.45 6.69
CA ALA A 146 -17.93 -19.37 5.62
C ALA A 146 -17.14 -20.69 5.72
N LEU A 147 -15.85 -20.64 6.07
CA LEU A 147 -15.05 -21.82 6.33
C LEU A 147 -15.57 -22.60 7.57
N GLU A 148 -15.94 -21.90 8.64
CA GLU A 148 -16.53 -22.54 9.83
C GLU A 148 -17.87 -23.21 9.51
N ALA A 149 -18.75 -22.54 8.78
CA ALA A 149 -20.05 -23.05 8.38
C ALA A 149 -20.01 -24.13 7.29
N SER A 150 -18.86 -24.38 6.66
CA SER A 150 -18.70 -25.36 5.57
C SER A 150 -18.82 -26.81 6.01
N GLY A 151 -18.66 -27.09 7.31
CA GLY A 151 -18.64 -28.48 7.83
C GLY A 151 -17.37 -29.27 7.46
N LEU A 152 -16.37 -28.65 6.88
CA LEU A 152 -15.06 -29.24 6.59
C LEU A 152 -14.24 -29.46 7.87
N SER A 153 -13.38 -30.46 7.87
CA SER A 153 -12.40 -30.69 8.94
C SER A 153 -11.41 -29.52 9.05
N ALA A 154 -10.68 -29.43 10.15
CA ALA A 154 -9.70 -28.37 10.38
C ALA A 154 -8.57 -28.34 9.31
N GLU A 155 -8.17 -29.48 8.79
CA GLU A 155 -7.17 -29.60 7.72
C GLU A 155 -7.76 -29.15 6.38
N GLU A 156 -8.97 -29.61 6.05
CA GLU A 156 -9.66 -29.19 4.82
C GLU A 156 -9.96 -27.72 4.80
N LYS A 157 -10.36 -27.11 5.93
CA LYS A 157 -10.54 -25.65 6.05
C LYS A 157 -9.28 -24.87 5.73
N ARG A 158 -8.10 -25.35 6.18
CA ARG A 158 -6.82 -24.70 5.85
C ARG A 158 -6.54 -24.79 4.35
N ARG A 159 -6.73 -25.95 3.74
CA ARG A 159 -6.58 -26.13 2.28
C ARG A 159 -7.59 -25.30 1.50
N ALA A 160 -8.85 -25.26 1.94
CA ALA A 160 -9.87 -24.42 1.32
C ALA A 160 -9.51 -22.91 1.39
N ALA A 161 -8.97 -22.43 2.51
CA ALA A 161 -8.48 -21.06 2.63
C ALA A 161 -7.33 -20.76 1.64
N ASP A 162 -6.44 -21.73 1.43
CA ASP A 162 -5.37 -21.60 0.43
C ASP A 162 -5.92 -21.59 -1.00
N CYS A 163 -6.92 -22.42 -1.31
CA CYS A 163 -7.60 -22.41 -2.59
C CYS A 163 -8.29 -21.07 -2.87
N LEU A 164 -8.98 -20.49 -1.88
CA LEU A 164 -9.59 -19.16 -1.99
C LEU A 164 -8.53 -18.09 -2.32
N ARG A 165 -7.42 -18.09 -1.58
CA ARG A 165 -6.31 -17.16 -1.78
C ARG A 165 -5.66 -17.27 -3.16
N GLN A 166 -5.51 -18.49 -3.68
CA GLN A 166 -4.88 -18.78 -4.97
C GLN A 166 -5.86 -18.79 -6.15
N LYS A 167 -7.16 -18.58 -5.91
CA LYS A 167 -8.24 -18.74 -6.90
C LYS A 167 -8.26 -20.11 -7.56
N SER A 168 -7.87 -21.16 -6.82
CA SER A 168 -7.88 -22.54 -7.32
C SER A 168 -9.26 -23.18 -7.19
N SER A 169 -10.21 -22.80 -8.05
CA SER A 169 -11.58 -23.30 -8.03
C SER A 169 -11.65 -24.82 -8.25
N HIS A 170 -10.78 -25.38 -9.11
CA HIS A 170 -10.76 -26.81 -9.37
C HIS A 170 -10.31 -27.62 -8.15
N GLU A 171 -9.30 -27.13 -7.43
CA GLU A 171 -8.82 -27.81 -6.22
C GLU A 171 -9.85 -27.69 -5.09
N LEU A 172 -10.47 -26.52 -4.94
CA LEU A 172 -11.56 -26.29 -3.99
C LEU A 172 -12.76 -27.21 -4.29
N PHE A 173 -13.15 -27.35 -5.56
CA PHE A 173 -14.22 -28.28 -5.97
C PHE A 173 -13.87 -29.73 -5.58
N SER A 174 -12.64 -30.14 -5.85
CA SER A 174 -12.16 -31.48 -5.51
C SER A 174 -12.20 -31.74 -4.00
N LEU A 175 -11.84 -30.73 -3.21
CA LEU A 175 -11.88 -30.78 -1.75
C LEU A 175 -13.33 -30.90 -1.22
N CYS A 176 -14.29 -30.23 -1.87
CA CYS A 176 -15.69 -30.21 -1.49
C CYS A 176 -16.53 -31.33 -2.16
N ARG A 177 -15.93 -32.26 -2.92
CA ARG A 177 -16.66 -33.28 -3.74
C ARG A 177 -17.71 -34.06 -2.96
N GLY A 178 -17.50 -34.34 -1.70
CA GLY A 178 -18.45 -35.07 -0.81
C GLY A 178 -19.39 -34.13 -0.04
N ASN A 179 -19.30 -32.82 -0.20
CA ASN A 179 -20.07 -31.83 0.55
C ASN A 179 -20.58 -30.73 -0.37
N PRO A 180 -21.73 -30.92 -1.05
CA PRO A 180 -22.29 -29.90 -1.96
C PRO A 180 -22.57 -28.56 -1.30
N ALA A 181 -22.98 -28.54 -0.04
CA ALA A 181 -23.23 -27.30 0.70
C ALA A 181 -21.93 -26.49 0.95
N ALA A 182 -20.82 -27.18 1.22
CA ALA A 182 -19.52 -26.54 1.31
C ALA A 182 -19.10 -25.94 -0.05
N TRP A 183 -19.30 -26.69 -1.15
CA TRP A 183 -19.01 -26.20 -2.48
C TRP A 183 -19.85 -24.97 -2.85
N GLU A 184 -21.15 -25.00 -2.62
CA GLU A 184 -22.04 -23.87 -2.91
C GLU A 184 -21.55 -22.62 -2.16
N ARG A 185 -21.22 -22.73 -0.88
CA ARG A 185 -20.74 -21.64 -0.03
C ARG A 185 -19.37 -21.10 -0.48
N LEU A 186 -18.37 -21.95 -0.51
CA LEU A 186 -16.99 -21.57 -0.80
C LEU A 186 -16.76 -21.32 -2.30
N GLY A 187 -17.49 -22.05 -3.17
CA GLY A 187 -17.49 -21.84 -4.61
C GLY A 187 -18.09 -20.50 -5.02
N THR A 188 -19.13 -20.04 -4.31
CA THR A 188 -19.68 -18.71 -4.50
C THR A 188 -18.68 -17.65 -4.08
N LEU A 189 -18.00 -17.79 -2.94
CA LEU A 189 -16.96 -16.86 -2.51
C LEU A 189 -15.80 -16.75 -3.50
N ILE A 190 -15.24 -17.87 -3.97
CA ILE A 190 -14.09 -17.88 -4.87
C ILE A 190 -14.41 -17.27 -6.25
N SER A 191 -15.67 -17.39 -6.70
CA SER A 191 -16.13 -16.83 -7.97
C SER A 191 -16.61 -15.39 -7.87
N SER A 192 -16.90 -14.92 -6.64
CA SER A 192 -17.41 -13.57 -6.41
C SER A 192 -16.33 -12.53 -6.62
N ARG A 193 -16.48 -11.74 -7.70
CA ARG A 193 -15.65 -10.58 -8.01
C ARG A 193 -16.46 -9.54 -8.77
N GLY A 194 -16.33 -8.28 -8.38
CA GLY A 194 -16.99 -7.18 -9.08
C GLY A 194 -17.54 -6.12 -8.16
N SER A 195 -18.57 -5.42 -8.65
CA SER A 195 -19.30 -4.41 -7.89
C SER A 195 -19.98 -5.02 -6.66
N GLY A 196 -20.04 -4.28 -5.57
CA GLY A 196 -20.79 -4.72 -4.39
C GLY A 196 -22.29 -4.85 -4.68
N ASP A 197 -22.84 -4.08 -5.62
CA ASP A 197 -24.24 -4.19 -6.01
C ASP A 197 -24.59 -5.56 -6.62
N ASP A 198 -23.63 -6.22 -7.26
CA ASP A 198 -23.80 -7.57 -7.83
C ASP A 198 -23.42 -8.66 -6.83
N VAL A 199 -22.27 -8.48 -6.16
CA VAL A 199 -21.63 -9.48 -5.32
C VAL A 199 -22.39 -9.70 -4.00
N LEU A 200 -22.79 -8.64 -3.30
CA LEU A 200 -23.39 -8.76 -1.97
C LEU A 200 -24.77 -9.47 -1.99
N PRO A 201 -25.68 -9.21 -2.97
CA PRO A 201 -26.91 -9.97 -3.09
C PRO A 201 -26.69 -11.46 -3.41
N ALA A 202 -25.67 -11.79 -4.24
CA ALA A 202 -25.34 -13.18 -4.59
C ALA A 202 -24.83 -13.93 -3.36
N LEU A 203 -23.93 -13.36 -2.59
CA LEU A 203 -23.43 -13.93 -1.34
C LEU A 203 -24.54 -14.11 -0.29
N GLY A 204 -25.44 -13.13 -0.16
CA GLY A 204 -26.54 -13.16 0.80
C GLY A 204 -27.53 -14.32 0.60
N LYS A 205 -27.62 -14.88 -0.61
CA LYS A 205 -28.45 -16.05 -0.89
C LYS A 205 -27.88 -17.37 -0.36
N VAL A 206 -26.55 -17.44 -0.22
CA VAL A 206 -25.82 -18.67 0.08
C VAL A 206 -25.23 -18.66 1.50
N LEU A 207 -24.73 -17.51 1.94
CA LEU A 207 -24.11 -17.34 3.26
C LEU A 207 -25.17 -16.94 4.29
N THR A 208 -25.74 -17.93 4.98
CA THR A 208 -26.96 -17.75 5.80
C THR A 208 -26.74 -17.93 7.30
N SER A 209 -25.57 -18.37 7.74
CA SER A 209 -25.30 -18.50 9.18
C SER A 209 -25.22 -17.13 9.87
N PRO A 210 -25.53 -17.02 11.18
CA PRO A 210 -25.54 -15.73 11.87
C PRO A 210 -24.25 -14.93 11.72
N ARG A 211 -23.08 -15.57 11.83
CA ARG A 211 -21.76 -14.92 11.67
C ARG A 211 -21.49 -14.50 10.23
N GLU A 212 -21.96 -15.27 9.24
CA GLU A 212 -21.86 -14.87 7.84
C GLU A 212 -22.70 -13.63 7.55
N GLN A 213 -23.93 -13.58 8.09
CA GLN A 213 -24.83 -12.45 7.89
C GLN A 213 -24.32 -11.19 8.59
N GLU A 214 -23.74 -11.29 9.79
CA GLU A 214 -23.09 -10.18 10.49
C GLU A 214 -21.96 -9.59 9.64
N ALA A 215 -21.04 -10.42 9.14
CA ALA A 215 -19.94 -9.96 8.30
C ALA A 215 -20.40 -9.44 6.93
N LEU A 216 -21.49 -9.96 6.37
CA LEU A 216 -22.11 -9.43 5.15
C LEU A 216 -22.75 -8.06 5.39
N GLU A 217 -23.35 -7.84 6.56
CA GLU A 217 -23.92 -6.54 6.90
C GLU A 217 -22.85 -5.48 7.06
N GLU A 218 -21.72 -5.79 7.70
CA GLU A 218 -20.56 -4.90 7.74
C GLU A 218 -20.08 -4.50 6.34
N LEU A 219 -20.05 -5.46 5.39
CA LEU A 219 -19.70 -5.17 4.00
C LEU A 219 -20.75 -4.34 3.26
N ARG A 220 -22.05 -4.56 3.52
CA ARG A 220 -23.14 -3.78 2.93
C ARG A 220 -23.09 -2.33 3.41
N GLU A 221 -22.90 -2.15 4.70
CA GLU A 221 -22.75 -0.83 5.32
C GLU A 221 -21.55 -0.08 4.70
N LEU A 222 -20.38 -0.74 4.66
CA LEU A 222 -19.19 -0.18 4.02
C LEU A 222 -19.43 0.17 2.54
N TRP A 223 -20.07 -0.72 1.77
CA TRP A 223 -20.37 -0.49 0.36
C TRP A 223 -21.30 0.71 0.17
N GLY A 224 -22.33 0.85 1.01
CA GLY A 224 -23.22 2.01 1.01
C GLY A 224 -22.47 3.31 1.25
N LEU A 225 -21.60 3.35 2.26
CA LEU A 225 -20.78 4.53 2.59
C LEU A 225 -19.80 4.87 1.46
N LEU A 226 -19.20 3.89 0.79
CA LEU A 226 -18.33 4.12 -0.36
C LEU A 226 -19.09 4.71 -1.56
N LYS A 227 -20.35 4.31 -1.79
CA LYS A 227 -21.25 4.91 -2.80
C LYS A 227 -21.55 6.36 -2.45
N ASP A 228 -21.91 6.64 -1.20
CA ASP A 228 -22.19 8.01 -0.75
C ASP A 228 -20.99 8.94 -0.91
N CYS A 229 -19.76 8.38 -0.82
CA CYS A 229 -18.50 9.10 -1.07
C CYS A 229 -18.08 9.14 -2.55
N GLY A 230 -18.82 8.51 -3.47
CA GLY A 230 -18.50 8.43 -4.90
C GLY A 230 -17.21 7.64 -5.19
N CYS A 231 -16.94 6.61 -4.39
CA CYS A 231 -15.72 5.78 -4.50
C CYS A 231 -15.97 4.42 -5.16
N GLU A 232 -17.22 4.00 -5.33
CA GLU A 232 -17.63 2.66 -5.74
C GLU A 232 -17.10 2.24 -7.11
N SER A 233 -16.93 3.19 -8.05
CA SER A 233 -16.43 2.91 -9.41
C SER A 233 -14.98 2.42 -9.44
N HIS A 234 -14.22 2.69 -8.38
CA HIS A 234 -12.82 2.28 -8.23
C HIS A 234 -12.63 1.10 -7.27
N VAL A 235 -13.73 0.56 -6.75
CA VAL A 235 -13.71 -0.54 -5.78
C VAL A 235 -14.24 -1.82 -6.40
N CYS A 236 -13.54 -2.91 -6.15
CA CYS A 236 -13.94 -4.25 -6.57
C CYS A 236 -13.91 -5.19 -5.35
N LEU A 237 -15.04 -5.84 -5.05
CA LEU A 237 -15.04 -6.93 -4.08
C LEU A 237 -14.36 -8.14 -4.70
N ASP A 238 -13.35 -8.70 -3.99
CA ASP A 238 -12.55 -9.82 -4.47
C ASP A 238 -12.01 -10.64 -3.29
N PHE A 239 -12.61 -11.78 -3.02
CA PHE A 239 -12.27 -12.61 -1.86
C PHE A 239 -10.96 -13.41 -2.01
N SER A 240 -10.23 -13.26 -3.10
CA SER A 240 -8.83 -13.71 -3.21
C SER A 240 -7.82 -12.77 -2.56
N VAL A 241 -8.24 -11.54 -2.20
CA VAL A 241 -7.45 -10.62 -1.37
C VAL A 241 -7.37 -11.16 0.07
N ALA A 242 -7.01 -12.44 0.20
CA ALA A 242 -6.79 -13.06 1.48
C ALA A 242 -5.32 -12.90 1.85
N ASN A 243 -5.05 -12.14 2.88
CA ASN A 243 -3.81 -12.22 3.62
C ASN A 243 -3.93 -13.32 4.69
N SER A 244 -2.89 -13.53 5.49
CA SER A 244 -3.00 -14.42 6.64
C SER A 244 -4.26 -14.08 7.46
N LEU A 245 -5.17 -15.06 7.61
CA LEU A 245 -6.33 -15.00 8.53
C LEU A 245 -5.92 -14.67 9.99
N ARG A 246 -4.63 -14.70 10.28
CA ARG A 246 -4.08 -14.37 11.59
C ARG A 246 -3.81 -12.87 11.76
N TYR A 247 -3.56 -12.15 10.67
CA TYR A 247 -3.21 -10.72 10.72
C TYR A 247 -4.48 -9.85 10.73
N TYR A 248 -5.37 -10.04 9.76
CA TYR A 248 -6.56 -9.22 9.58
C TYR A 248 -7.80 -9.89 10.18
N SER A 249 -8.66 -9.08 10.81
CA SER A 249 -9.88 -9.53 11.50
C SER A 249 -11.17 -9.23 10.75
N GLY A 250 -11.20 -8.15 9.99
CA GLY A 250 -12.37 -7.65 9.26
C GLY A 250 -12.03 -7.32 7.81
N VAL A 251 -12.31 -6.10 7.40
CA VAL A 251 -12.03 -5.59 6.04
C VAL A 251 -10.53 -5.64 5.75
N VAL A 252 -10.17 -6.11 4.56
CA VAL A 252 -8.81 -6.09 4.01
C VAL A 252 -8.86 -5.59 2.57
N PHE A 253 -7.86 -4.82 2.16
CA PHE A 253 -7.86 -4.25 0.83
C PHE A 253 -6.46 -4.13 0.24
N ARG A 254 -6.39 -4.13 -1.10
CA ARG A 254 -5.17 -3.95 -1.90
C ARG A 254 -5.44 -3.01 -3.06
N GLY A 255 -4.58 -2.02 -3.21
CA GLY A 255 -4.62 -1.08 -4.32
C GLY A 255 -3.63 -1.46 -5.42
N TYR A 256 -4.08 -1.35 -6.66
CA TYR A 256 -3.29 -1.58 -7.86
C TYR A 256 -3.36 -0.34 -8.74
N LEU A 257 -2.25 0.02 -9.33
CA LEU A 257 -2.11 1.16 -10.23
C LEU A 257 -1.64 0.66 -11.59
N GLU A 258 -2.23 1.18 -12.65
CA GLU A 258 -1.85 0.81 -14.03
C GLU A 258 -0.36 1.09 -14.27
N GLY A 259 0.32 0.12 -14.91
CA GLY A 259 1.76 0.18 -15.15
C GLY A 259 2.64 -0.31 -14.00
N ILE A 260 2.05 -0.69 -12.85
CA ILE A 260 2.76 -1.31 -11.72
C ILE A 260 2.20 -2.73 -11.52
N PRO A 261 3.00 -3.79 -11.75
CA PRO A 261 2.51 -5.17 -11.68
C PRO A 261 2.22 -5.62 -10.24
N GLU A 262 2.83 -4.98 -9.25
CA GLU A 262 2.64 -5.28 -7.84
C GLU A 262 1.57 -4.38 -7.21
N ARG A 263 1.07 -4.81 -6.04
CA ARG A 263 0.18 -3.96 -5.23
C ARG A 263 0.95 -2.75 -4.71
N ILE A 264 0.48 -1.56 -5.03
CA ILE A 264 1.09 -0.31 -4.54
C ILE A 264 0.55 0.12 -3.18
N LEU A 265 -0.63 -0.39 -2.78
CA LEU A 265 -1.26 -0.11 -1.50
C LEU A 265 -1.75 -1.41 -0.87
N SER A 266 -1.59 -1.55 0.43
CA SER A 266 -2.13 -2.69 1.19
C SER A 266 -2.54 -2.25 2.58
N GLY A 267 -3.71 -2.69 3.02
CA GLY A 267 -4.25 -2.34 4.33
C GLY A 267 -5.39 -3.24 4.78
N GLY A 268 -5.94 -2.92 5.94
CA GLY A 268 -7.07 -3.63 6.52
C GLY A 268 -7.18 -3.47 8.02
N GLN A 269 -8.15 -4.14 8.58
CA GLN A 269 -8.50 -4.17 10.00
C GLN A 269 -7.68 -5.26 10.72
N TYR A 270 -6.96 -4.89 11.78
CA TYR A 270 -6.02 -5.78 12.46
C TYR A 270 -6.21 -5.81 13.99
N ASP A 271 -7.45 -5.88 14.45
CA ASP A 271 -7.82 -5.98 15.87
C ASP A 271 -7.13 -7.16 16.57
N SER A 272 -6.88 -8.25 15.83
CA SER A 272 -6.16 -9.44 16.33
C SER A 272 -4.73 -9.11 16.79
N LEU A 273 -4.05 -8.18 16.12
CA LEU A 273 -2.73 -7.70 16.51
C LEU A 273 -2.82 -6.93 17.83
N ALA A 274 -3.75 -5.97 17.94
CA ALA A 274 -3.95 -5.18 19.13
C ALA A 274 -4.24 -6.09 20.34
N LYS A 275 -5.15 -7.05 20.19
CA LYS A 275 -5.47 -8.03 21.20
C LYS A 275 -4.28 -8.89 21.64
N LYS A 276 -3.45 -9.37 20.69
CA LYS A 276 -2.24 -10.14 20.99
C LYS A 276 -1.21 -9.31 21.76
N MET A 277 -1.15 -8.02 21.51
CA MET A 277 -0.28 -7.08 22.22
C MET A 277 -0.86 -6.65 23.58
N GLY A 278 -1.98 -7.25 24.02
CA GLY A 278 -2.65 -6.96 25.28
C GLY A 278 -3.47 -5.68 25.27
N ARG A 279 -3.78 -5.13 24.07
CA ARG A 279 -4.58 -3.91 23.90
C ARG A 279 -6.05 -4.25 23.67
N GLN A 280 -6.94 -3.50 24.32
CA GLN A 280 -8.40 -3.62 24.15
C GLN A 280 -8.91 -2.53 23.20
N CYS A 281 -8.34 -2.45 22.02
CA CYS A 281 -8.70 -1.50 20.98
C CYS A 281 -8.86 -2.18 19.64
N ARG A 282 -9.58 -1.53 18.74
CA ARG A 282 -9.66 -1.91 17.32
C ARG A 282 -8.64 -1.11 16.51
N ALA A 283 -8.30 -1.59 15.33
CA ALA A 283 -7.30 -0.94 14.53
C ALA A 283 -7.49 -1.20 13.03
N ILE A 284 -7.37 -0.16 12.23
CA ILE A 284 -7.39 -0.22 10.77
C ILE A 284 -6.38 0.77 10.21
N GLY A 285 -5.69 0.39 9.13
CA GLY A 285 -4.75 1.26 8.45
C GLY A 285 -4.25 0.68 7.15
N PHE A 286 -3.39 1.43 6.47
CA PHE A 286 -2.75 0.97 5.25
C PHE A 286 -1.40 1.63 5.00
N ALA A 287 -0.60 1.00 4.15
CA ALA A 287 0.64 1.54 3.62
C ALA A 287 0.60 1.63 2.09
N VAL A 288 1.18 2.69 1.55
CA VAL A 288 1.49 2.92 0.14
C VAL A 288 2.99 2.70 -0.04
N TYR A 289 3.39 1.86 -0.99
CA TYR A 289 4.78 1.49 -1.29
C TYR A 289 5.31 2.40 -2.40
N LEU A 290 6.03 3.45 -2.02
CA LEU A 290 6.44 4.53 -2.93
C LEU A 290 7.64 4.17 -3.80
N ASP A 291 8.46 3.22 -3.38
CA ASP A 291 9.56 2.67 -4.16
C ASP A 291 9.10 2.09 -5.52
N LEU A 292 7.88 1.53 -5.57
CA LEU A 292 7.28 1.02 -6.81
C LEU A 292 6.95 2.11 -7.84
N LEU A 293 6.81 3.37 -7.43
CA LEU A 293 6.58 4.48 -8.36
C LEU A 293 7.80 4.78 -9.22
N GLN A 294 9.01 4.53 -8.72
CA GLN A 294 10.25 4.73 -9.47
C GLN A 294 10.35 3.78 -10.66
N GLU A 295 9.85 2.55 -10.53
CA GLU A 295 9.85 1.56 -11.60
C GLU A 295 8.99 1.99 -12.78
N ARG A 296 7.88 2.71 -12.53
CA ARG A 296 7.01 3.27 -13.56
C ARG A 296 7.70 4.34 -14.39
N GLN A 297 8.48 5.22 -13.75
CA GLN A 297 9.21 6.29 -14.46
C GLN A 297 10.37 5.79 -15.30
N SER A 298 11.04 4.72 -14.88
CA SER A 298 12.16 4.16 -15.66
C SER A 298 11.72 3.58 -17.02
N GLN A 299 10.42 3.37 -17.23
CA GLN A 299 9.84 2.96 -18.52
C GLN A 299 9.48 4.15 -19.44
N GLU A 300 9.27 5.35 -18.87
CA GLU A 300 9.14 6.59 -19.62
C GLU A 300 10.53 7.23 -19.68
N ALA A 301 11.16 7.30 -20.86
CA ALA A 301 12.46 7.94 -21.04
C ALA A 301 12.42 9.36 -20.51
N SER A 302 12.79 9.57 -19.25
CA SER A 302 12.85 10.89 -18.66
C SER A 302 13.98 11.67 -19.29
N LEU A 303 13.69 12.86 -19.82
CA LEU A 303 14.71 13.81 -20.23
C LEU A 303 15.29 14.38 -18.92
N ASP A 304 16.53 14.01 -18.60
CA ASP A 304 17.17 14.39 -17.35
C ASP A 304 17.64 15.85 -17.35
N VAL A 305 17.79 16.42 -18.55
CA VAL A 305 18.29 17.80 -18.76
C VAL A 305 17.54 18.45 -19.91
N ASP A 306 17.13 19.71 -19.76
CA ASP A 306 16.49 20.46 -20.83
C ASP A 306 17.49 20.83 -21.93
N THR A 307 18.70 21.28 -21.55
CA THR A 307 19.74 21.68 -22.50
C THR A 307 21.07 21.01 -22.20
N LEU A 308 21.60 20.25 -23.15
CA LEU A 308 22.99 19.80 -23.16
C LEU A 308 23.86 20.79 -23.95
N ILE A 309 24.85 21.39 -23.31
CA ILE A 309 25.89 22.17 -23.96
C ILE A 309 27.12 21.28 -24.15
N LEU A 310 27.38 20.90 -25.38
CA LEU A 310 28.53 20.08 -25.76
C LEU A 310 29.67 20.98 -26.26
N HIS A 311 30.89 20.78 -25.76
CA HIS A 311 32.06 21.56 -26.21
C HIS A 311 33.30 20.67 -26.37
N ASP A 312 34.18 21.05 -27.28
CA ASP A 312 35.44 20.35 -27.60
C ASP A 312 36.64 20.80 -26.71
N GLY A 313 36.42 21.76 -25.81
CA GLY A 313 37.46 22.30 -24.94
C GLY A 313 38.23 23.51 -25.53
N THR A 314 37.92 23.95 -26.75
CA THR A 314 38.57 25.09 -27.41
C THR A 314 37.87 26.41 -27.14
N VAL A 315 36.65 26.38 -26.56
CA VAL A 315 35.81 27.53 -26.29
C VAL A 315 36.27 28.23 -25.00
N ASP A 316 36.27 29.54 -24.99
CA ASP A 316 36.56 30.33 -23.80
C ASP A 316 35.52 30.02 -22.68
N VAL A 317 36.02 29.91 -21.45
CA VAL A 317 35.20 29.59 -20.27
C VAL A 317 34.12 30.64 -20.04
N SER A 318 34.39 31.92 -20.32
CA SER A 318 33.43 33.01 -20.20
C SER A 318 32.24 32.85 -21.14
N VAL A 319 32.47 32.34 -22.35
CA VAL A 319 31.44 32.09 -23.36
C VAL A 319 30.58 30.87 -22.95
N LEU A 320 31.20 29.80 -22.45
CA LEU A 320 30.48 28.64 -21.93
C LEU A 320 29.64 29.00 -20.73
N THR A 321 30.19 29.80 -19.81
CA THR A 321 29.48 30.25 -18.61
C THR A 321 28.26 31.11 -18.99
N ALA A 322 28.40 32.04 -19.92
CA ALA A 322 27.31 32.87 -20.39
C ALA A 322 26.20 32.00 -21.06
N ALA A 323 26.59 31.05 -21.90
CA ALA A 323 25.66 30.16 -22.54
C ALA A 323 24.93 29.26 -21.55
N ALA A 324 25.60 28.74 -20.51
CA ALA A 324 25.00 27.95 -19.45
C ALA A 324 24.03 28.79 -18.59
N GLN A 325 24.39 30.01 -18.25
CA GLN A 325 23.51 30.92 -17.53
C GLN A 325 22.24 31.30 -18.30
N GLU A 326 22.38 31.50 -19.62
CA GLU A 326 21.23 31.76 -20.47
C GLU A 326 20.31 30.56 -20.58
N ALA A 327 20.85 29.35 -20.83
CA ALA A 327 20.09 28.13 -20.88
C ALA A 327 19.40 27.81 -19.53
N ALA A 328 20.06 28.10 -18.41
CA ALA A 328 19.52 27.91 -17.07
C ALA A 328 18.30 28.78 -16.71
N LYS A 329 18.04 29.84 -17.46
CA LYS A 329 16.81 30.64 -17.34
C LYS A 329 15.60 29.94 -17.93
N GLU A 330 15.81 29.05 -18.88
CA GLU A 330 14.77 28.30 -19.61
C GLU A 330 14.54 26.89 -19.04
N GLY A 331 15.50 26.34 -18.27
CA GLY A 331 15.41 25.02 -17.70
C GLY A 331 16.75 24.50 -17.18
N SER A 332 16.82 23.20 -16.94
CA SER A 332 18.04 22.53 -16.48
C SER A 332 19.11 22.50 -17.59
N VAL A 333 20.38 22.68 -17.22
CA VAL A 333 21.48 22.69 -18.16
C VAL A 333 22.64 21.81 -17.71
N LEU A 334 23.17 21.03 -18.63
CA LEU A 334 24.40 20.26 -18.46
C LEU A 334 25.44 20.71 -19.47
N VAL A 335 26.64 21.06 -18.99
CA VAL A 335 27.79 21.34 -19.84
C VAL A 335 28.72 20.12 -19.83
N SER A 336 29.05 19.58 -21.00
CA SER A 336 29.85 18.37 -21.11
C SER A 336 30.76 18.39 -22.35
N ARG A 337 31.83 17.59 -22.31
CA ARG A 337 32.70 17.35 -23.48
C ARG A 337 32.25 16.15 -24.29
N THR A 338 31.39 15.31 -23.74
CA THR A 338 30.87 14.09 -24.42
C THR A 338 29.36 14.02 -24.18
N ILE A 339 28.66 13.41 -25.12
CA ILE A 339 27.24 13.11 -24.91
C ILE A 339 27.14 12.03 -23.84
N PRO A 340 26.44 12.30 -22.70
CA PRO A 340 26.26 11.32 -21.65
C PRO A 340 25.44 10.14 -22.17
N ARG A 341 25.81 8.91 -21.78
CA ARG A 341 25.13 7.69 -22.22
C ARG A 341 23.91 7.35 -21.38
N ASP A 342 23.85 7.93 -20.20
CA ASP A 342 22.89 7.62 -19.12
C ASP A 342 21.91 8.77 -18.84
N ARG A 343 21.91 9.81 -19.68
CA ARG A 343 21.04 10.99 -19.52
C ARG A 343 20.41 11.41 -20.82
N GLY A 344 19.10 11.60 -20.81
CA GLY A 344 18.34 12.19 -21.91
C GLY A 344 18.39 13.73 -21.86
N PHE A 345 18.35 14.38 -23.02
CA PHE A 345 18.28 15.85 -23.12
C PHE A 345 17.28 16.26 -24.21
N ARG A 346 16.63 17.40 -24.01
CA ARG A 346 15.63 17.94 -24.94
C ARG A 346 16.28 18.75 -26.09
N ARG A 347 17.30 19.52 -25.76
CA ARG A 347 18.00 20.41 -26.72
C ARG A 347 19.51 20.24 -26.60
N LEU A 348 20.17 20.17 -27.77
CA LEU A 348 21.63 20.16 -27.87
C LEU A 348 22.12 21.52 -28.37
N VAL A 349 23.11 22.09 -27.68
CA VAL A 349 23.85 23.27 -28.10
C VAL A 349 25.33 22.88 -28.22
N GLU A 350 25.89 22.94 -29.43
CA GLU A 350 27.26 22.55 -29.66
C GLU A 350 28.18 23.77 -29.81
N PHE A 351 29.34 23.68 -29.19
CA PHE A 351 30.47 24.60 -29.41
C PHE A 351 31.67 23.83 -29.88
N LYS A 352 32.19 24.20 -31.06
CA LYS A 352 33.34 23.60 -31.69
C LYS A 352 34.22 24.68 -32.34
N ASP A 353 35.55 24.49 -32.29
CA ASP A 353 36.52 25.44 -32.83
C ASP A 353 36.31 26.89 -32.32
N GLY A 354 35.99 27.04 -31.02
CA GLY A 354 35.75 28.32 -30.38
C GLY A 354 34.41 28.99 -30.70
N ARG A 355 33.51 28.38 -31.47
CA ARG A 355 32.24 28.99 -31.91
C ARG A 355 31.05 28.09 -31.66
N ARG A 356 29.87 28.69 -31.43
CA ARG A 356 28.59 27.96 -31.41
C ARG A 356 28.26 27.49 -32.80
N LYS A 357 27.97 26.20 -32.93
CA LYS A 357 27.36 25.65 -34.14
C LYS A 357 25.88 26.00 -34.18
N SER A 358 25.40 26.45 -35.30
CA SER A 358 24.00 26.77 -35.56
C SER A 358 23.17 25.52 -35.73
#